data_cbd2f7639b2e06c7293c99144e0750a3
#
_entry.id   cbd2f7639b2e06c7293c99144e0750a3
#
_cell.length_a   1.000
_cell.length_b   1.000
_cell.length_c   1.000
_cell.angle_alpha   90.00
_cell.angle_beta   90.00
_cell.angle_gamma   90.00
#
_symmetry.space_group_name_H-M   'P 1'
#
loop_
_entity.id
_entity.type
_entity.pdbx_description
1 polymer ?
#
loop_
_entity_poly.entity_id
_entity_poly.type
_entity_poly.pdbx_seq_one_letter_code
_entity_poly.pdbx_strand_id
1 'polypeptide(L)'
;KIFALFLILCGLCLNLKAETQGDIVGRVLDDSGAPLVGATVQMVNAKGGVTTDEDGYFRIPYSRVGTVKVKVSYVGFQTQTFILKTDDKKGDQHVLRLQPDATALGQVVVTATRTPKALKDAPVVTRLITANDIKIADATNIQDLLTEQMPGLEFGYAMNQETSLNMNGFGGNAVLFLVDGERLAGETMDNVDYSRLNLDNVGRIEIVKGAASALYGANAVAGVINIISRENSEPWTANVNTRYNDFNKEWRHGGSFSFNAGKWNSQTSIQRTTSDEVQLTSPFDTESNILHIYGGETFNVKERLTYKLSHKVKLIGRGGYFARISNRNNYDDHYKDYSAGLKTVMN
;
A
#
# COMPACT_ATOMS: atom_id res chain seq x y z
N LYS A 1 -31.52 65.52 2.37
CA LYS A 1 -32.07 64.33 3.08
C LYS A 1 -31.36 63.05 2.68
N ILE A 2 -30.86 62.88 1.44
CA ILE A 2 -30.17 61.69 0.96
C ILE A 2 -28.73 61.61 1.52
N PHE A 3 -28.06 62.75 1.72
CA PHE A 3 -26.70 62.82 2.27
C PHE A 3 -26.61 62.42 3.75
N ALA A 4 -27.69 62.73 4.52
CA ALA A 4 -27.78 62.33 5.94
C ALA A 4 -28.01 60.81 6.10
N LEU A 5 -28.71 60.17 5.16
CA LEU A 5 -28.93 58.73 5.16
C LEU A 5 -27.66 57.94 4.82
N PHE A 6 -26.79 58.54 3.95
CA PHE A 6 -25.48 57.92 3.59
C PHE A 6 -24.46 57.98 4.74
N LEU A 7 -24.49 59.05 5.57
CA LEU A 7 -23.65 59.19 6.74
C LEU A 7 -24.06 58.22 7.88
N ILE A 8 -25.34 57.92 8.03
CA ILE A 8 -25.85 56.96 9.02
C ILE A 8 -25.50 55.52 8.58
N LEU A 9 -25.58 55.21 7.29
CA LEU A 9 -25.21 53.90 6.76
C LEU A 9 -23.70 53.65 6.85
N CYS A 10 -22.85 54.68 6.72
CA CYS A 10 -21.41 54.59 6.89
C CYS A 10 -20.97 54.42 8.36
N GLY A 11 -21.77 54.96 9.31
CA GLY A 11 -21.51 54.84 10.75
C GLY A 11 -21.84 53.45 11.33
N LEU A 12 -22.70 52.65 10.65
CA LEU A 12 -23.04 51.29 11.08
C LEU A 12 -22.01 50.25 10.67
N CYS A 13 -21.09 50.57 9.77
CA CYS A 13 -20.03 49.63 9.30
C CYS A 13 -18.77 49.62 10.18
N LEU A 14 -18.69 50.40 11.24
CA LEU A 14 -17.47 50.54 12.05
C LEU A 14 -17.44 49.69 13.32
N ASN A 15 -18.37 48.76 13.50
CA ASN A 15 -18.29 47.76 14.59
C ASN A 15 -17.96 46.35 14.10
N LEU A 16 -17.15 46.21 13.08
CA LEU A 16 -16.42 44.95 12.86
C LEU A 16 -15.36 44.83 13.96
N LYS A 17 -15.70 44.21 15.08
CA LYS A 17 -14.71 43.64 15.97
C LYS A 17 -13.87 42.71 15.12
N ALA A 18 -12.63 43.12 14.82
CA ALA A 18 -11.62 42.18 14.36
C ALA A 18 -11.48 41.15 15.48
N GLU A 19 -12.01 39.96 15.28
CA GLU A 19 -11.69 38.82 16.12
C GLU A 19 -10.14 38.70 16.01
N THR A 20 -9.50 38.86 17.16
CA THR A 20 -8.05 38.64 17.27
C THR A 20 -7.81 37.20 16.89
N GLN A 21 -7.33 37.00 15.65
CA GLN A 21 -6.95 35.69 15.15
C GLN A 21 -5.75 35.25 15.98
N GLY A 22 -5.96 34.30 16.89
CA GLY A 22 -4.89 33.63 17.62
C GLY A 22 -4.29 32.54 16.72
N ASP A 23 -2.98 32.37 16.79
CA ASP A 23 -2.31 31.27 16.11
C ASP A 23 -2.02 30.18 17.12
N ILE A 24 -2.22 28.92 16.73
CA ILE A 24 -1.68 27.78 17.47
C ILE A 24 -0.25 27.62 17.02
N VAL A 25 0.69 27.87 17.91
CA VAL A 25 2.12 27.75 17.66
C VAL A 25 2.65 26.56 18.46
N GLY A 26 3.48 25.77 17.85
CA GLY A 26 4.09 24.64 18.53
C GLY A 26 5.34 24.12 17.82
N ARG A 27 5.94 23.13 18.41
CA ARG A 27 7.14 22.47 17.91
C ARG A 27 6.95 20.97 17.91
N VAL A 28 7.31 20.32 16.81
CA VAL A 28 7.27 18.86 16.67
C VAL A 28 8.68 18.32 16.84
N LEU A 29 8.86 17.44 17.81
CA LEU A 29 10.13 16.82 18.17
C LEU A 29 10.00 15.29 18.10
N ASP A 30 11.13 14.61 17.97
CA ASP A 30 11.22 13.17 18.22
C ASP A 30 11.32 12.86 19.73
N ASP A 31 11.46 11.59 20.07
CA ASP A 31 11.64 11.11 21.45
C ASP A 31 12.98 11.55 22.07
N SER A 32 14.02 11.79 21.26
CA SER A 32 15.32 12.31 21.70
C SER A 32 15.32 13.83 21.88
N GLY A 33 14.29 14.53 21.39
CA GLY A 33 14.15 15.98 21.44
C GLY A 33 14.70 16.70 20.20
N ALA A 34 15.06 15.97 19.16
CA ALA A 34 15.47 16.58 17.89
C ALA A 34 14.25 17.08 17.09
N PRO A 35 14.37 18.22 16.35
CA PRO A 35 13.26 18.77 15.57
C PRO A 35 12.93 17.89 14.37
N LEU A 36 11.63 17.69 14.11
CA LEU A 36 11.14 16.99 12.93
C LEU A 36 10.74 18.00 11.85
N VAL A 37 11.63 18.18 10.88
CA VAL A 37 11.49 19.11 9.75
C VAL A 37 10.53 18.55 8.70
N GLY A 38 9.52 19.33 8.27
CA GLY A 38 8.55 18.88 7.27
C GLY A 38 7.47 17.96 7.82
N ALA A 39 7.33 17.82 9.14
CA ALA A 39 6.22 17.08 9.75
C ALA A 39 4.89 17.77 9.43
N THR A 40 3.89 17.01 9.02
CA THR A 40 2.55 17.54 8.69
C THR A 40 1.70 17.64 9.94
N VAL A 41 1.18 18.83 10.22
CA VAL A 41 0.28 19.13 11.34
C VAL A 41 -1.08 19.56 10.78
N GLN A 42 -2.13 18.80 11.05
CA GLN A 42 -3.47 19.01 10.52
C GLN A 42 -4.51 19.03 11.63
N MET A 43 -5.45 19.97 11.60
CA MET A 43 -6.64 19.93 12.49
C MET A 43 -7.59 18.82 12.02
N VAL A 44 -8.08 18.01 12.96
CA VAL A 44 -8.93 16.84 12.67
C VAL A 44 -10.22 17.20 11.93
N ASN A 45 -10.75 18.42 12.15
CA ASN A 45 -12.03 18.88 11.58
C ASN A 45 -11.87 20.00 10.55
N ALA A 46 -10.66 20.21 9.98
CA ALA A 46 -10.40 21.25 8.98
C ALA A 46 -9.78 20.67 7.72
N LYS A 47 -10.13 21.27 6.58
CA LYS A 47 -9.45 20.96 5.31
C LYS A 47 -8.12 21.74 5.26
N GLY A 48 -7.02 21.04 5.13
CA GLY A 48 -5.68 21.60 5.04
C GLY A 48 -4.85 21.36 6.31
N GLY A 49 -3.54 21.49 6.17
CA GLY A 49 -2.54 21.34 7.22
C GLY A 49 -1.35 22.23 6.92
N VAL A 50 -0.45 22.35 7.88
CA VAL A 50 0.83 23.05 7.77
C VAL A 50 1.97 22.06 7.95
N THR A 51 3.15 22.41 7.44
CA THR A 51 4.38 21.65 7.69
C THR A 51 5.27 22.40 8.67
N THR A 52 6.08 21.65 9.42
CA THR A 52 7.08 22.22 10.32
C THR A 52 8.27 22.76 9.53
N ASP A 53 8.87 23.85 10.05
CA ASP A 53 10.10 24.47 9.54
C ASP A 53 11.39 23.70 9.94
N GLU A 54 12.56 24.29 9.65
CA GLU A 54 13.89 23.71 9.92
C GLU A 54 14.15 23.47 11.42
N ASP A 55 13.48 24.22 12.29
CA ASP A 55 13.57 24.05 13.76
C ASP A 55 12.42 23.22 14.33
N GLY A 56 11.56 22.67 13.47
CA GLY A 56 10.39 21.85 13.84
C GLY A 56 9.19 22.67 14.29
N TYR A 57 9.17 24.00 14.10
CA TYR A 57 8.03 24.83 14.46
C TYR A 57 6.92 24.79 13.43
N PHE A 58 5.69 24.90 13.91
CA PHE A 58 4.50 25.08 13.09
C PHE A 58 3.62 26.19 13.61
N ARG A 59 2.82 26.77 12.70
CA ARG A 59 1.83 27.79 13.01
C ARG A 59 0.53 27.51 12.25
N ILE A 60 -0.56 27.33 12.99
CA ILE A 60 -1.90 27.15 12.41
C ILE A 60 -2.77 28.34 12.80
N PRO A 61 -3.31 29.11 11.83
CA PRO A 61 -4.27 30.18 12.14
C PRO A 61 -5.52 29.59 12.79
N TYR A 62 -5.89 30.09 13.97
CA TYR A 62 -7.04 29.62 14.72
C TYR A 62 -7.71 30.75 15.48
N SER A 63 -9.04 30.88 15.35
CA SER A 63 -9.80 32.02 15.86
C SER A 63 -10.68 31.73 17.06
N ARG A 64 -10.62 30.51 17.63
CA ARG A 64 -11.51 30.12 18.74
C ARG A 64 -10.72 29.71 19.97
N VAL A 65 -11.17 30.17 21.13
CA VAL A 65 -10.69 29.69 22.44
C VAL A 65 -11.32 28.33 22.73
N GLY A 66 -10.53 27.38 23.19
CA GLY A 66 -11.04 26.05 23.56
C GLY A 66 -10.03 24.93 23.33
N THR A 67 -10.55 23.76 23.00
CA THR A 67 -9.75 22.57 22.80
C THR A 67 -9.77 22.19 21.33
N VAL A 68 -8.58 21.99 20.72
CA VAL A 68 -8.40 21.61 19.33
C VAL A 68 -7.70 20.27 19.26
N LYS A 69 -8.18 19.38 18.39
CA LYS A 69 -7.49 18.13 18.06
C LYS A 69 -6.63 18.34 16.83
N VAL A 70 -5.33 18.14 16.95
CA VAL A 70 -4.36 18.17 15.86
C VAL A 70 -3.80 16.79 15.62
N LYS A 71 -3.81 16.36 14.38
CA LYS A 71 -3.17 15.13 13.90
C LYS A 71 -1.80 15.50 13.35
N VAL A 72 -0.76 14.85 13.87
CA VAL A 72 0.62 15.07 13.43
C VAL A 72 1.14 13.78 12.80
N SER A 73 1.73 13.90 11.61
CA SER A 73 2.33 12.78 10.89
C SER A 73 3.68 13.17 10.32
N TYR A 74 4.62 12.24 10.37
CA TYR A 74 5.96 12.37 9.78
C TYR A 74 6.46 11.01 9.33
N VAL A 75 7.26 10.98 8.26
CA VAL A 75 7.81 9.73 7.71
C VAL A 75 8.71 9.06 8.76
N GLY A 76 8.45 7.78 9.05
CA GLY A 76 9.19 7.02 10.06
C GLY A 76 8.71 7.20 11.49
N PHE A 77 7.60 7.91 11.71
CA PHE A 77 7.02 8.14 13.04
C PHE A 77 5.54 7.75 13.07
N GLN A 78 5.08 7.34 14.26
CA GLN A 78 3.66 7.03 14.46
C GLN A 78 2.83 8.31 14.34
N THR A 79 1.79 8.25 13.50
CA THR A 79 0.83 9.33 13.42
C THR A 79 0.07 9.44 14.74
N GLN A 80 0.15 10.59 15.40
CA GLN A 80 -0.48 10.82 16.70
C GLN A 80 -1.47 11.98 16.63
N THR A 81 -2.51 11.90 17.46
CA THR A 81 -3.48 12.99 17.64
C THR A 81 -3.31 13.60 19.02
N PHE A 82 -3.04 14.90 19.03
CA PHE A 82 -2.86 15.70 20.25
C PHE A 82 -4.07 16.57 20.50
N ILE A 83 -4.38 16.78 21.76
CA ILE A 83 -5.43 17.70 22.22
C ILE A 83 -4.73 18.94 22.77
N LEU A 84 -4.84 20.06 22.05
CA LEU A 84 -4.24 21.32 22.42
C LEU A 84 -5.31 22.21 23.04
N LYS A 85 -4.96 22.87 24.15
CA LYS A 85 -5.79 23.92 24.76
C LYS A 85 -5.31 25.25 24.20
N THR A 86 -6.23 26.03 23.68
CA THR A 86 -5.94 27.37 23.19
C THR A 86 -6.54 28.36 24.20
N ASP A 87 -5.67 29.01 24.95
CA ASP A 87 -6.03 30.10 25.85
C ASP A 87 -5.81 31.44 25.14
N ASP A 88 -6.52 32.49 25.55
CA ASP A 88 -6.40 33.87 25.02
C ASP A 88 -5.00 34.49 25.20
N LYS A 89 -4.07 33.77 25.82
CA LYS A 89 -2.71 34.24 26.04
C LYS A 89 -1.86 33.98 24.82
N LYS A 90 -1.51 35.05 24.14
CA LYS A 90 -0.51 35.06 23.06
C LYS A 90 0.77 34.41 23.51
N GLY A 91 1.10 33.19 22.99
CA GLY A 91 2.43 32.61 23.11
C GLY A 91 2.57 31.22 23.75
N ASP A 92 1.50 30.49 24.03
CA ASP A 92 1.63 29.10 24.46
C ASP A 92 2.23 28.24 23.33
N GLN A 93 3.50 27.91 23.46
CA GLN A 93 4.18 26.99 22.55
C GLN A 93 3.89 25.54 22.96
N HIS A 94 3.17 24.81 22.10
CA HIS A 94 2.91 23.40 22.30
C HIS A 94 4.09 22.57 21.81
N VAL A 95 4.63 21.70 22.67
CA VAL A 95 5.64 20.73 22.30
C VAL A 95 4.98 19.39 22.04
N LEU A 96 5.01 18.94 20.80
CA LEU A 96 4.43 17.69 20.35
C LEU A 96 5.55 16.70 20.08
N ARG A 97 5.57 15.58 20.80
CA ARG A 97 6.59 14.55 20.59
C ARG A 97 5.98 13.40 19.85
N LEU A 98 6.57 13.06 18.70
CA LEU A 98 6.24 11.85 17.96
C LEU A 98 7.16 10.72 18.42
N GLN A 99 6.57 9.55 18.56
CA GLN A 99 7.34 8.34 18.77
C GLN A 99 7.74 7.77 17.42
N PRO A 100 9.01 7.32 17.28
CA PRO A 100 9.41 6.57 16.10
C PRO A 100 8.40 5.45 15.86
N ASP A 101 7.95 5.31 14.63
CA ASP A 101 7.19 4.14 14.28
C ASP A 101 8.16 2.96 14.28
N ALA A 102 8.20 2.23 15.38
CA ALA A 102 9.04 1.03 15.51
C ALA A 102 8.70 -0.01 14.42
N THR A 103 7.49 0.08 13.84
CA THR A 103 7.09 -0.68 12.68
C THR A 103 7.73 -0.13 11.39
N ALA A 104 8.02 1.16 11.32
CA ALA A 104 8.67 1.79 10.16
C ALA A 104 10.21 1.79 10.25
N LEU A 105 10.78 1.89 11.46
CA LEU A 105 12.23 1.88 11.69
C LEU A 105 12.79 0.51 12.05
N GLY A 106 11.98 -0.35 12.62
CA GLY A 106 12.27 -1.75 12.88
C GLY A 106 11.44 -2.65 11.99
N GLN A 107 11.64 -2.55 10.67
CA GLN A 107 10.89 -3.36 9.71
C GLN A 107 11.00 -4.83 10.08
N VAL A 108 9.89 -5.38 10.54
CA VAL A 108 9.80 -6.78 10.93
C VAL A 108 9.85 -7.63 9.69
N VAL A 109 10.92 -8.37 9.51
CA VAL A 109 11.08 -9.30 8.40
C VAL A 109 10.69 -10.69 8.87
N VAL A 110 9.58 -11.20 8.36
CA VAL A 110 9.08 -12.53 8.73
C VAL A 110 9.75 -13.63 7.92
N THR A 111 10.08 -13.36 6.66
CA THR A 111 10.59 -14.34 5.71
C THR A 111 11.98 -14.86 6.04
N ALA A 112 12.89 -13.98 6.51
CA ALA A 112 14.30 -14.33 6.70
C ALA A 112 14.54 -15.42 7.76
N THR A 113 13.65 -15.53 8.75
CA THR A 113 13.85 -16.43 9.90
C THR A 113 12.62 -17.21 10.32
N ARG A 114 11.49 -17.09 9.58
CA ARG A 114 10.15 -17.56 9.97
C ARG A 114 9.65 -17.01 11.32
N THR A 115 10.42 -16.14 11.94
CA THR A 115 10.07 -15.40 13.15
C THR A 115 10.23 -13.91 12.91
N PRO A 116 9.35 -13.07 13.45
CA PRO A 116 9.46 -11.64 13.30
C PRO A 116 10.81 -11.14 13.85
N LYS A 117 11.59 -10.47 13.00
CA LYS A 117 12.85 -9.81 13.37
C LYS A 117 12.94 -8.43 12.73
N ALA A 118 13.69 -7.53 13.34
CA ALA A 118 14.00 -6.27 12.69
C ALA A 118 14.89 -6.51 11.45
N LEU A 119 14.68 -5.73 10.39
CA LEU A 119 15.44 -5.88 9.13
C LEU A 119 16.96 -5.83 9.35
N LYS A 120 17.42 -4.94 10.24
CA LYS A 120 18.83 -4.80 10.61
C LYS A 120 19.44 -6.05 11.28
N ASP A 121 18.59 -6.88 11.88
CA ASP A 121 19.00 -8.10 12.60
C ASP A 121 18.77 -9.37 11.73
N ALA A 122 18.35 -9.19 10.48
CA ALA A 122 18.15 -10.30 9.55
C ALA A 122 19.50 -10.90 9.11
N PRO A 123 19.72 -12.22 9.23
CA PRO A 123 21.00 -12.86 8.90
C PRO A 123 21.26 -12.97 7.39
N VAL A 124 20.30 -12.61 6.55
CA VAL A 124 20.37 -12.71 5.09
C VAL A 124 20.02 -11.37 4.44
N VAL A 125 20.52 -11.14 3.24
CA VAL A 125 20.24 -9.93 2.47
C VAL A 125 18.75 -9.85 2.17
N THR A 126 18.08 -8.91 2.82
CA THR A 126 16.63 -8.72 2.68
C THR A 126 16.34 -7.31 2.18
N ARG A 127 15.52 -7.21 1.16
CA ARG A 127 14.96 -5.94 0.68
C ARG A 127 13.48 -5.84 1.06
N LEU A 128 13.08 -4.66 1.44
CA LEU A 128 11.70 -4.35 1.74
C LEU A 128 11.17 -3.32 0.74
N ILE A 129 9.99 -3.58 0.18
CA ILE A 129 9.21 -2.64 -0.60
C ILE A 129 7.98 -2.31 0.24
N THR A 130 7.85 -1.07 0.67
CA THR A 130 6.74 -0.63 1.53
C THR A 130 5.50 -0.30 0.71
N ALA A 131 4.34 -0.15 1.36
CA ALA A 131 3.12 0.34 0.71
C ALA A 131 3.30 1.73 0.08
N ASN A 132 4.18 2.56 0.66
CA ASN A 132 4.50 3.87 0.10
C ASN A 132 5.35 3.76 -1.17
N ASP A 133 6.32 2.84 -1.20
CA ASP A 133 7.13 2.58 -2.39
C ASP A 133 6.27 2.06 -3.54
N ILE A 134 5.32 1.16 -3.25
CA ILE A 134 4.33 0.65 -4.22
C ILE A 134 3.50 1.80 -4.81
N LYS A 135 3.08 2.73 -3.95
CA LYS A 135 2.29 3.90 -4.36
C LYS A 135 3.10 4.89 -5.20
N ILE A 136 4.37 5.12 -4.85
CA ILE A 136 5.26 6.05 -5.57
C ILE A 136 5.64 5.47 -6.94
N ALA A 137 5.92 4.17 -7.01
CA ALA A 137 6.23 3.47 -8.26
C ALA A 137 5.06 3.51 -9.25
N ASP A 138 3.83 3.72 -8.76
CA ASP A 138 2.59 3.66 -9.55
C ASP A 138 2.51 2.42 -10.46
N ALA A 139 3.12 1.33 -10.01
CA ALA A 139 3.21 0.10 -10.77
C ALA A 139 1.82 -0.49 -11.04
N THR A 140 1.63 -0.98 -12.26
CA THR A 140 0.34 -1.52 -12.68
C THR A 140 0.13 -2.94 -12.19
N ASN A 141 1.21 -3.69 -12.03
CA ASN A 141 1.22 -5.09 -11.62
C ASN A 141 2.47 -5.41 -10.81
N ILE A 142 2.54 -6.62 -10.27
CA ILE A 142 3.67 -7.08 -9.46
C ILE A 142 4.95 -7.24 -10.27
N GLN A 143 4.84 -7.58 -11.56
CA GLN A 143 6.01 -7.77 -12.42
C GLN A 143 6.73 -6.45 -12.64
N ASP A 144 5.99 -5.38 -13.03
CA ASP A 144 6.54 -4.04 -13.23
C ASP A 144 7.20 -3.53 -11.94
N LEU A 145 6.50 -3.67 -10.81
CA LEU A 145 7.02 -3.26 -9.51
C LEU A 145 8.33 -3.97 -9.17
N LEU A 146 8.37 -5.30 -9.32
CA LEU A 146 9.55 -6.07 -8.97
C LEU A 146 10.71 -5.81 -9.94
N THR A 147 10.45 -5.66 -11.24
CA THR A 147 11.49 -5.33 -12.23
C THR A 147 12.12 -3.96 -11.94
N GLU A 148 11.30 -2.96 -11.60
CA GLU A 148 11.79 -1.63 -11.26
C GLU A 148 12.56 -1.62 -9.94
N GLN A 149 12.02 -2.30 -8.93
CA GLN A 149 12.55 -2.24 -7.58
C GLN A 149 13.67 -3.24 -7.29
N MET A 150 13.90 -4.23 -8.18
CA MET A 150 14.79 -5.37 -7.95
C MET A 150 15.78 -5.58 -9.09
N PRO A 151 16.96 -4.94 -9.08
CA PRO A 151 18.02 -5.25 -10.02
C PRO A 151 18.38 -6.74 -9.99
N GLY A 152 18.44 -7.36 -11.18
CA GLY A 152 18.72 -8.78 -11.36
C GLY A 152 17.48 -9.68 -11.28
N LEU A 153 16.29 -9.09 -11.22
CA LEU A 153 15.03 -9.80 -11.40
C LEU A 153 14.40 -9.35 -12.72
N GLU A 154 14.11 -10.29 -13.59
CA GLU A 154 13.59 -10.05 -14.93
C GLU A 154 12.41 -10.97 -15.19
N PHE A 155 11.39 -10.44 -15.87
CA PHE A 155 10.29 -11.23 -16.38
C PHE A 155 10.41 -11.37 -17.91
N GLY A 156 10.40 -12.60 -18.38
CA GLY A 156 10.24 -12.91 -19.79
C GLY A 156 8.79 -13.24 -20.10
N TYR A 157 8.35 -12.89 -21.29
CA TYR A 157 7.01 -13.19 -21.75
C TYR A 157 7.10 -14.15 -22.93
N ALA A 158 6.48 -15.33 -22.80
CA ALA A 158 6.31 -16.24 -23.91
C ALA A 158 5.09 -15.82 -24.76
N MET A 159 5.04 -16.26 -26.01
CA MET A 159 3.92 -15.95 -26.92
C MET A 159 2.55 -16.45 -26.41
N ASN A 160 2.55 -17.49 -25.59
CA ASN A 160 1.34 -18.04 -24.97
C ASN A 160 0.91 -17.30 -23.70
N GLN A 161 1.46 -16.10 -23.44
CA GLN A 161 1.28 -15.28 -22.22
C GLN A 161 1.86 -15.90 -20.94
N GLU A 162 2.48 -17.04 -21.01
CA GLU A 162 3.21 -17.56 -19.85
C GLU A 162 4.37 -16.63 -19.50
N THR A 163 4.38 -16.18 -18.28
CA THR A 163 5.43 -15.31 -17.78
C THR A 163 6.50 -16.18 -17.12
N SER A 164 7.73 -16.07 -17.60
CA SER A 164 8.89 -16.67 -16.96
C SER A 164 9.56 -15.64 -16.06
N LEU A 165 10.07 -16.08 -14.92
CA LEU A 165 10.85 -15.26 -14.00
C LEU A 165 12.32 -15.72 -14.06
N ASN A 166 13.23 -14.77 -14.11
CA ASN A 166 14.65 -14.97 -13.89
C ASN A 166 15.13 -14.09 -12.73
N MET A 167 15.79 -14.67 -11.75
CA MET A 167 16.39 -13.94 -10.65
C MET A 167 17.87 -14.31 -10.54
N ASN A 168 18.75 -13.39 -10.93
CA ASN A 168 20.21 -13.57 -10.94
C ASN A 168 20.67 -14.86 -11.68
N GLY A 169 20.05 -15.19 -12.80
CA GLY A 169 20.35 -16.38 -13.59
C GLY A 169 19.58 -17.65 -13.20
N PHE A 170 18.77 -17.60 -12.14
CA PHE A 170 17.92 -18.74 -11.73
C PHE A 170 16.50 -18.55 -12.25
N GLY A 171 15.91 -19.61 -12.81
CA GLY A 171 14.53 -19.62 -13.28
C GLY A 171 13.49 -19.51 -12.17
N GLY A 172 12.24 -19.29 -12.54
CA GLY A 172 11.14 -19.03 -11.62
C GLY A 172 10.86 -20.13 -10.59
N ASN A 173 11.16 -21.39 -10.93
CA ASN A 173 11.04 -22.52 -9.98
C ASN A 173 12.04 -22.48 -8.82
N ALA A 174 13.06 -21.62 -8.89
CA ALA A 174 14.04 -21.40 -7.83
C ALA A 174 13.69 -20.18 -6.95
N VAL A 175 12.64 -19.44 -7.27
CA VAL A 175 12.14 -18.29 -6.52
C VAL A 175 10.79 -18.63 -5.88
N LEU A 176 10.74 -18.62 -4.57
CA LEU A 176 9.53 -18.93 -3.83
C LEU A 176 8.67 -17.68 -3.60
N PHE A 177 7.45 -17.70 -4.12
CA PHE A 177 6.45 -16.70 -3.82
C PHE A 177 5.57 -17.11 -2.64
N LEU A 178 5.42 -16.19 -1.69
CA LEU A 178 4.56 -16.34 -0.52
C LEU A 178 3.54 -15.20 -0.46
N VAL A 179 2.37 -15.50 0.04
CA VAL A 179 1.36 -14.50 0.43
C VAL A 179 1.09 -14.69 1.93
N ASP A 180 1.42 -13.71 2.74
CA ASP A 180 1.36 -13.76 4.22
C ASP A 180 2.09 -15.00 4.81
N GLY A 181 3.21 -15.38 4.20
CA GLY A 181 4.02 -16.51 4.62
C GLY A 181 3.53 -17.88 4.15
N GLU A 182 2.47 -17.96 3.35
CA GLU A 182 1.98 -19.18 2.74
C GLU A 182 2.38 -19.27 1.27
N ARG A 183 2.85 -20.46 0.84
CA ARG A 183 3.32 -20.66 -0.52
C ARG A 183 2.19 -20.43 -1.53
N LEU A 184 2.46 -19.62 -2.54
CA LEU A 184 1.63 -19.53 -3.72
C LEU A 184 1.88 -20.74 -4.58
N ALA A 185 0.87 -21.57 -4.80
CA ALA A 185 0.97 -22.74 -5.67
C ALA A 185 1.16 -22.27 -7.12
N GLY A 186 2.10 -22.89 -7.81
CA GLY A 186 2.26 -22.77 -9.26
C GLY A 186 1.14 -23.52 -10.00
N GLU A 187 0.97 -23.21 -11.26
CA GLU A 187 0.02 -23.88 -12.14
C GLU A 187 0.70 -25.09 -12.79
N THR A 188 1.21 -24.92 -14.00
CA THR A 188 1.91 -25.97 -14.73
C THR A 188 3.42 -25.83 -14.55
N MET A 189 4.12 -26.90 -14.23
CA MET A 189 5.60 -26.93 -14.07
C MET A 189 6.12 -25.87 -13.07
N ASP A 190 5.37 -25.63 -11.97
CA ASP A 190 5.68 -24.63 -10.96
C ASP A 190 5.71 -23.15 -11.48
N ASN A 191 5.21 -22.88 -12.66
CA ASN A 191 5.01 -21.53 -13.13
C ASN A 191 3.88 -20.84 -12.34
N VAL A 192 4.18 -19.65 -11.85
CA VAL A 192 3.19 -18.83 -11.15
C VAL A 192 2.57 -17.85 -12.14
N ASP A 193 1.25 -17.83 -12.22
CA ASP A 193 0.56 -16.75 -12.91
C ASP A 193 0.54 -15.51 -12.02
N TYR A 194 1.41 -14.55 -12.34
CA TYR A 194 1.60 -13.33 -11.55
C TYR A 194 0.40 -12.38 -11.62
N SER A 195 -0.51 -12.54 -12.58
CA SER A 195 -1.78 -11.79 -12.64
C SER A 195 -2.70 -12.06 -11.45
N ARG A 196 -2.47 -13.17 -10.72
CA ARG A 196 -3.13 -13.52 -9.46
C ARG A 196 -2.70 -12.63 -8.30
N LEU A 197 -1.57 -11.90 -8.44
CA LEU A 197 -0.97 -11.07 -7.40
C LEU A 197 -1.40 -9.62 -7.58
N ASN A 198 -2.45 -9.25 -6.85
CA ASN A 198 -3.00 -7.91 -6.83
C ASN A 198 -2.22 -7.03 -5.82
N LEU A 199 -1.88 -5.80 -6.21
CA LEU A 199 -1.18 -4.82 -5.37
C LEU A 199 -2.12 -4.00 -4.47
N ASP A 200 -3.44 -4.04 -4.69
CA ASP A 200 -4.40 -3.14 -4.03
C ASP A 200 -4.45 -3.28 -2.51
N ASN A 201 -4.20 -4.47 -1.99
CA ASN A 201 -4.22 -4.76 -0.56
C ASN A 201 -2.87 -5.18 0.00
N VAL A 202 -1.78 -4.78 -0.65
CA VAL A 202 -0.42 -5.07 -0.21
C VAL A 202 0.03 -4.01 0.80
N GLY A 203 0.49 -4.46 1.96
CA GLY A 203 1.08 -3.62 2.98
C GLY A 203 2.58 -3.45 2.77
N ARG A 204 3.27 -4.53 2.38
CA ARG A 204 4.69 -4.54 2.02
C ARG A 204 5.05 -5.81 1.28
N ILE A 205 6.20 -5.80 0.60
CA ILE A 205 6.80 -6.98 0.00
C ILE A 205 8.20 -7.16 0.61
N GLU A 206 8.43 -8.33 1.18
CA GLU A 206 9.70 -8.72 1.77
C GLU A 206 10.43 -9.66 0.83
N ILE A 207 11.67 -9.33 0.46
CA ILE A 207 12.44 -10.07 -0.53
C ILE A 207 13.74 -10.52 0.10
N VAL A 208 13.94 -11.82 0.19
CA VAL A 208 15.18 -12.46 0.62
C VAL A 208 15.96 -12.86 -0.62
N LYS A 209 17.18 -12.31 -0.79
CA LYS A 209 18.09 -12.66 -1.87
C LYS A 209 19.02 -13.79 -1.45
N GLY A 210 19.26 -14.72 -2.36
CA GLY A 210 20.17 -15.84 -2.15
C GLY A 210 19.49 -17.06 -1.54
N ALA A 211 20.29 -18.06 -1.20
CA ALA A 211 19.80 -19.36 -0.79
C ALA A 211 19.06 -19.33 0.56
N ALA A 212 17.75 -19.26 0.50
CA ALA A 212 16.85 -19.41 1.65
C ALA A 212 16.32 -20.86 1.78
N SER A 213 16.90 -21.79 1.01
CA SER A 213 16.48 -23.20 0.93
C SER A 213 16.52 -23.93 2.28
N ALA A 214 17.43 -23.54 3.18
CA ALA A 214 17.49 -24.08 4.53
C ALA A 214 16.21 -23.83 5.35
N LEU A 215 15.49 -22.75 5.06
CA LEU A 215 14.27 -22.35 5.76
C LEU A 215 12.99 -22.72 4.99
N TYR A 216 13.05 -22.70 3.66
CA TYR A 216 11.88 -22.77 2.80
C TYR A 216 11.89 -23.95 1.80
N GLY A 217 12.97 -24.71 1.72
CA GLY A 217 13.11 -25.86 0.81
C GLY A 217 13.72 -25.50 -0.55
N ALA A 218 13.76 -26.50 -1.44
CA ALA A 218 14.50 -26.44 -2.71
C ALA A 218 14.04 -25.32 -3.66
N ASN A 219 12.78 -24.90 -3.60
CA ASN A 219 12.24 -23.85 -4.46
C ASN A 219 12.65 -22.43 -4.03
N ALA A 220 13.51 -22.27 -3.03
CA ALA A 220 14.00 -20.98 -2.53
C ALA A 220 15.52 -20.82 -2.70
N VAL A 221 16.08 -21.39 -3.76
CA VAL A 221 17.53 -21.34 -4.04
C VAL A 221 17.95 -19.94 -4.47
N ALA A 222 17.17 -19.28 -5.33
CA ALA A 222 17.44 -17.91 -5.78
C ALA A 222 16.97 -16.88 -4.78
N GLY A 223 15.88 -17.15 -4.07
CA GLY A 223 15.31 -16.26 -3.07
C GLY A 223 13.87 -16.53 -2.72
N VAL A 224 13.33 -15.68 -1.85
CA VAL A 224 11.94 -15.70 -1.42
C VAL A 224 11.34 -14.31 -1.58
N ILE A 225 10.16 -14.23 -2.15
CA ILE A 225 9.36 -13.01 -2.27
C ILE A 225 8.07 -13.23 -1.48
N ASN A 226 7.92 -12.52 -0.37
CA ASN A 226 6.75 -12.63 0.49
C ASN A 226 5.92 -11.36 0.46
N ILE A 227 4.72 -11.48 -0.05
CA ILE A 227 3.75 -10.39 -0.16
C ILE A 227 2.92 -10.39 1.13
N ILE A 228 3.04 -9.32 1.91
CA ILE A 228 2.31 -9.16 3.17
C ILE A 228 1.10 -8.28 2.95
N SER A 229 -0.06 -8.80 3.26
CA SER A 229 -1.32 -8.05 3.19
C SER A 229 -1.33 -6.88 4.16
N ARG A 230 -1.99 -5.78 3.75
CA ARG A 230 -2.18 -4.62 4.62
C ARG A 230 -3.05 -4.98 5.80
N GLU A 231 -2.59 -4.65 7.02
CA GLU A 231 -3.45 -4.65 8.19
C GLU A 231 -4.18 -3.30 8.28
N ASN A 232 -5.51 -3.35 8.30
CA ASN A 232 -6.32 -2.15 8.47
C ASN A 232 -6.78 -2.02 9.92
N SER A 233 -6.50 -0.87 10.54
CA SER A 233 -6.94 -0.52 11.90
C SER A 233 -8.19 0.36 11.93
N GLU A 234 -8.57 0.95 10.78
CA GLU A 234 -9.75 1.81 10.68
C GLU A 234 -11.04 0.98 10.82
N PRO A 235 -12.15 1.56 11.29
CA PRO A 235 -13.42 0.86 11.40
C PRO A 235 -13.87 0.23 10.07
N TRP A 236 -13.68 0.94 8.99
CA TRP A 236 -13.86 0.44 7.63
C TRP A 236 -13.00 1.24 6.63
N THR A 237 -12.62 0.59 5.52
CA THR A 237 -12.02 1.26 4.37
C THR A 237 -12.57 0.68 3.09
N ALA A 238 -12.73 1.52 2.09
CA ALA A 238 -13.08 1.10 0.74
C ALA A 238 -12.14 1.80 -0.24
N ASN A 239 -11.67 1.07 -1.22
CA ASN A 239 -10.86 1.59 -2.31
C ASN A 239 -11.42 1.04 -3.63
N VAL A 240 -11.48 1.88 -4.65
CA VAL A 240 -11.82 1.50 -6.02
C VAL A 240 -10.80 2.15 -6.94
N ASN A 241 -10.27 1.37 -7.86
CA ASN A 241 -9.33 1.85 -8.85
C ASN A 241 -9.71 1.35 -10.23
N THR A 242 -9.36 2.13 -11.22
CA THR A 242 -9.49 1.77 -12.64
C THR A 242 -8.26 2.27 -13.36
N ARG A 243 -7.64 1.41 -14.15
CA ARG A 243 -6.48 1.73 -14.98
C ARG A 243 -6.71 1.31 -16.41
N TYR A 244 -6.17 2.07 -17.33
CA TYR A 244 -6.16 1.77 -18.75
C TYR A 244 -4.73 1.83 -19.28
N ASN A 245 -4.36 0.81 -20.08
CA ASN A 245 -3.10 0.76 -20.80
C ASN A 245 -3.41 0.66 -22.30
N ASP A 246 -2.93 1.64 -23.05
CA ASP A 246 -3.25 1.75 -24.49
C ASP A 246 -2.53 0.71 -25.37
N PHE A 247 -1.39 0.18 -24.90
CA PHE A 247 -0.58 -0.77 -25.68
C PHE A 247 -1.37 -2.02 -26.09
N ASN A 248 -2.10 -2.62 -25.15
CA ASN A 248 -2.94 -3.80 -25.35
C ASN A 248 -4.41 -3.53 -25.02
N LYS A 249 -4.80 -2.26 -24.95
CA LYS A 249 -6.12 -1.79 -24.52
C LYS A 249 -6.59 -2.45 -23.24
N GLU A 250 -5.65 -2.68 -22.33
CA GLU A 250 -5.93 -3.32 -21.07
C GLU A 250 -6.73 -2.40 -20.16
N TRP A 251 -7.89 -2.88 -19.73
CA TRP A 251 -8.65 -2.30 -18.64
C TRP A 251 -8.48 -3.14 -17.40
N ARG A 252 -8.10 -2.49 -16.32
CA ARG A 252 -8.02 -3.08 -14.98
C ARG A 252 -8.94 -2.33 -14.03
N HIS A 253 -9.93 -3.05 -13.49
CA HIS A 253 -10.84 -2.56 -12.48
C HIS A 253 -10.57 -3.31 -11.19
N GLY A 254 -10.24 -2.59 -10.14
CA GLY A 254 -9.94 -3.14 -8.83
C GLY A 254 -10.78 -2.49 -7.74
N GLY A 255 -10.97 -3.21 -6.66
CA GLY A 255 -11.57 -2.70 -5.46
C GLY A 255 -11.19 -3.51 -4.24
N SER A 256 -11.12 -2.83 -3.10
CA SER A 256 -10.94 -3.48 -1.81
C SER A 256 -11.87 -2.86 -0.78
N PHE A 257 -12.38 -3.72 0.08
CA PHE A 257 -13.19 -3.32 1.22
C PHE A 257 -12.69 -4.03 2.46
N SER A 258 -12.56 -3.30 3.55
CA SER A 258 -12.26 -3.90 4.84
C SER A 258 -13.08 -3.29 5.95
N PHE A 259 -13.40 -4.08 6.96
CA PHE A 259 -14.05 -3.59 8.17
C PHE A 259 -13.50 -4.26 9.42
N ASN A 260 -13.57 -3.52 10.53
CA ASN A 260 -13.24 -3.96 11.87
C ASN A 260 -14.46 -3.87 12.78
N ALA A 261 -14.91 -5.01 13.32
CA ALA A 261 -16.03 -5.10 14.23
C ALA A 261 -15.61 -5.87 15.50
N GLY A 262 -15.03 -5.15 16.46
CA GLY A 262 -14.56 -5.72 17.73
C GLY A 262 -13.48 -6.78 17.55
N LYS A 263 -13.82 -8.06 17.64
CA LYS A 263 -12.89 -9.18 17.46
C LYS A 263 -12.71 -9.61 16.01
N TRP A 264 -13.56 -9.13 15.10
CA TRP A 264 -13.58 -9.49 13.70
C TRP A 264 -12.88 -8.43 12.84
N ASN A 265 -12.08 -8.88 11.90
CA ASN A 265 -11.58 -8.07 10.81
C ASN A 265 -11.80 -8.84 9.51
N SER A 266 -12.41 -8.21 8.51
CA SER A 266 -12.61 -8.75 7.17
C SER A 266 -11.92 -7.84 6.16
N GLN A 267 -11.30 -8.45 5.15
CA GLN A 267 -10.64 -7.79 4.05
C GLN A 267 -10.96 -8.52 2.76
N THR A 268 -11.77 -7.89 1.92
CA THR A 268 -12.14 -8.40 0.60
C THR A 268 -11.41 -7.60 -0.47
N SER A 269 -10.89 -8.25 -1.49
CA SER A 269 -10.38 -7.59 -2.70
C SER A 269 -10.93 -8.27 -3.94
N ILE A 270 -11.25 -7.46 -4.95
CA ILE A 270 -11.79 -7.90 -6.24
C ILE A 270 -11.02 -7.18 -7.33
N GLN A 271 -10.62 -7.91 -8.37
CA GLN A 271 -9.98 -7.33 -9.55
C GLN A 271 -10.47 -8.06 -10.80
N ARG A 272 -10.73 -7.28 -11.84
CA ARG A 272 -11.00 -7.76 -13.19
C ARG A 272 -10.05 -7.05 -14.14
N THR A 273 -9.39 -7.80 -15.01
CA THR A 273 -8.53 -7.27 -16.07
C THR A 273 -8.99 -7.83 -17.39
N THR A 274 -9.10 -6.98 -18.40
CA THR A 274 -9.41 -7.37 -19.78
C THR A 274 -8.35 -6.77 -20.69
N SER A 275 -7.89 -7.50 -21.70
CA SER A 275 -6.90 -7.02 -22.66
C SER A 275 -7.21 -7.53 -24.07
N ASP A 276 -6.89 -6.71 -25.06
CA ASP A 276 -6.97 -7.09 -26.46
C ASP A 276 -5.66 -7.78 -26.88
N GLU A 277 -5.76 -8.51 -28.00
CA GLU A 277 -4.59 -9.11 -28.66
C GLU A 277 -3.68 -8.02 -29.24
N VAL A 278 -2.37 -8.24 -29.13
CA VAL A 278 -1.34 -7.38 -29.73
C VAL A 278 -0.54 -8.17 -30.75
N GLN A 279 -0.55 -7.73 -31.99
CA GLN A 279 0.29 -8.28 -33.05
C GLN A 279 1.69 -7.68 -32.96
N LEU A 280 2.72 -8.54 -32.83
CA LEU A 280 4.11 -8.14 -32.70
C LEU A 280 4.87 -8.12 -34.04
N THR A 281 4.30 -8.73 -35.09
CA THR A 281 4.89 -8.78 -36.41
C THR A 281 4.30 -7.71 -37.30
N SER A 282 5.06 -7.31 -38.34
CA SER A 282 4.57 -6.37 -39.35
C SER A 282 3.30 -6.90 -40.03
N PRO A 283 2.26 -6.09 -40.19
CA PRO A 283 1.07 -6.49 -40.96
C PRO A 283 1.34 -6.77 -42.43
N PHE A 284 2.54 -6.44 -42.94
CA PHE A 284 2.98 -6.73 -44.30
C PHE A 284 3.77 -8.03 -44.41
N ASP A 285 4.01 -8.71 -43.30
CA ASP A 285 4.71 -10.00 -43.27
C ASP A 285 3.69 -11.10 -43.66
N THR A 286 3.83 -11.65 -44.85
CA THR A 286 2.90 -12.64 -45.42
C THR A 286 3.26 -14.07 -45.07
N GLU A 287 4.36 -14.28 -44.34
CA GLU A 287 4.75 -15.60 -43.87
C GLU A 287 4.03 -15.99 -42.56
N SER A 288 3.68 -17.24 -42.47
CA SER A 288 2.72 -17.88 -41.58
C SER A 288 3.04 -17.84 -40.08
N ASN A 289 4.02 -17.04 -39.62
CA ASN A 289 4.45 -16.95 -38.23
C ASN A 289 4.15 -15.57 -37.65
N ILE A 290 2.89 -15.16 -37.67
CA ILE A 290 2.48 -13.95 -37.00
C ILE A 290 2.61 -14.17 -35.51
N LEU A 291 3.50 -13.38 -34.89
CA LEU A 291 3.67 -13.38 -33.44
C LEU A 291 2.64 -12.46 -32.80
N HIS A 292 1.86 -12.98 -31.88
CA HIS A 292 0.93 -12.16 -31.11
C HIS A 292 1.03 -12.43 -29.61
N ILE A 293 0.71 -11.43 -28.85
CA ILE A 293 0.35 -11.58 -27.43
C ILE A 293 -1.16 -11.71 -27.41
N TYR A 294 -1.67 -12.84 -26.96
CA TYR A 294 -3.11 -13.08 -26.93
C TYR A 294 -3.82 -12.15 -25.93
N GLY A 295 -4.99 -11.70 -26.29
CA GLY A 295 -5.90 -11.00 -25.38
C GLY A 295 -6.58 -11.96 -24.42
N GLY A 296 -7.31 -11.40 -23.46
CA GLY A 296 -8.07 -12.22 -22.52
C GLY A 296 -8.65 -11.48 -21.35
N GLU A 297 -9.12 -12.26 -20.40
CA GLU A 297 -9.74 -11.74 -19.18
C GLU A 297 -9.23 -12.49 -17.97
N THR A 298 -8.97 -11.75 -16.89
CA THR A 298 -8.72 -12.33 -15.56
C THR A 298 -9.72 -11.79 -14.55
N PHE A 299 -10.16 -12.64 -13.63
CA PHE A 299 -11.00 -12.27 -12.50
C PHE A 299 -10.43 -12.86 -11.23
N ASN A 300 -10.23 -12.02 -10.21
CA ASN A 300 -9.62 -12.40 -8.96
C ASN A 300 -10.43 -11.86 -7.79
N VAL A 301 -10.81 -12.74 -6.87
CA VAL A 301 -11.47 -12.39 -5.60
C VAL A 301 -10.70 -13.01 -4.48
N LYS A 302 -10.38 -12.24 -3.45
CA LYS A 302 -9.73 -12.72 -2.24
C LYS A 302 -10.47 -12.20 -1.01
N GLU A 303 -10.61 -13.06 -0.03
CA GLU A 303 -11.16 -12.74 1.29
C GLU A 303 -10.16 -13.19 2.36
N ARG A 304 -9.96 -12.33 3.36
CA ARG A 304 -9.23 -12.64 4.58
C ARG A 304 -10.06 -12.25 5.78
N LEU A 305 -10.51 -13.24 6.52
CA LEU A 305 -11.27 -13.07 7.74
C LEU A 305 -10.39 -13.37 8.95
N THR A 306 -10.21 -12.40 9.84
CA THR A 306 -9.43 -12.56 11.06
C THR A 306 -10.34 -12.47 12.27
N TYR A 307 -10.26 -13.47 13.16
CA TYR A 307 -10.95 -13.47 14.44
C TYR A 307 -9.95 -13.47 15.60
N LYS A 308 -10.00 -12.45 16.45
CA LYS A 308 -9.16 -12.33 17.66
C LYS A 308 -9.81 -13.13 18.80
N LEU A 309 -9.36 -14.36 18.99
CA LEU A 309 -9.85 -15.22 20.07
C LEU A 309 -9.45 -14.67 21.45
N SER A 310 -8.18 -14.22 21.55
CA SER A 310 -7.62 -13.55 22.73
C SER A 310 -6.56 -12.53 22.30
N HIS A 311 -5.94 -11.84 23.26
CA HIS A 311 -4.80 -10.94 22.98
C HIS A 311 -3.59 -11.68 22.39
N LYS A 312 -3.47 -12.99 22.63
CA LYS A 312 -2.34 -13.82 22.18
C LYS A 312 -2.69 -14.73 21.01
N VAL A 313 -3.96 -14.92 20.70
CA VAL A 313 -4.40 -15.92 19.69
C VAL A 313 -5.33 -15.29 18.67
N LYS A 314 -4.96 -15.44 17.40
CA LYS A 314 -5.75 -15.02 16.24
C LYS A 314 -6.01 -16.23 15.33
N LEU A 315 -7.24 -16.35 14.83
CA LEU A 315 -7.62 -17.26 13.76
C LEU A 315 -7.76 -16.47 12.48
N ILE A 316 -7.15 -16.93 11.40
CA ILE A 316 -7.18 -16.29 10.09
C ILE A 316 -7.69 -17.29 9.08
N GLY A 317 -8.91 -17.04 8.57
CA GLY A 317 -9.48 -17.73 7.43
C GLY A 317 -9.16 -16.97 6.14
N ARG A 318 -8.87 -17.68 5.06
CA ARG A 318 -8.64 -17.11 3.73
C ARG A 318 -9.43 -17.88 2.70
N GLY A 319 -9.95 -17.15 1.73
CA GLY A 319 -10.60 -17.72 0.57
C GLY A 319 -10.16 -16.97 -0.68
N GLY A 320 -10.10 -17.65 -1.80
CA GLY A 320 -9.76 -17.03 -3.07
C GLY A 320 -10.42 -17.74 -4.23
N TYR A 321 -10.77 -16.96 -5.23
CA TYR A 321 -11.20 -17.41 -6.54
C TYR A 321 -10.43 -16.64 -7.61
N PHE A 322 -9.83 -17.38 -8.54
CA PHE A 322 -9.16 -16.83 -9.69
C PHE A 322 -9.68 -17.51 -10.95
N ALA A 323 -9.97 -16.74 -11.98
CA ALA A 323 -10.29 -17.23 -13.30
C ALA A 323 -9.50 -16.46 -14.34
N ARG A 324 -9.03 -17.17 -15.37
CA ARG A 324 -8.39 -16.61 -16.55
C ARG A 324 -9.00 -17.21 -17.80
N ILE A 325 -9.26 -16.36 -18.78
CA ILE A 325 -9.63 -16.73 -20.13
C ILE A 325 -8.56 -16.13 -21.06
N SER A 326 -7.87 -16.95 -21.83
CA SER A 326 -6.93 -16.51 -22.86
C SER A 326 -7.52 -16.82 -24.22
N ASN A 327 -7.73 -15.79 -25.02
CA ASN A 327 -8.32 -15.89 -26.35
C ASN A 327 -7.23 -16.27 -27.36
N ARG A 328 -7.17 -17.53 -27.73
CA ARG A 328 -6.22 -18.04 -28.74
C ARG A 328 -6.88 -18.13 -30.11
N ASN A 329 -6.08 -18.15 -31.18
CA ASN A 329 -6.57 -18.11 -32.56
C ASN A 329 -7.68 -19.14 -32.89
N ASN A 330 -7.66 -20.31 -32.23
CA ASN A 330 -8.57 -21.41 -32.56
C ASN A 330 -9.44 -21.86 -31.36
N TYR A 331 -9.16 -21.40 -30.17
CA TYR A 331 -9.91 -21.78 -28.97
C TYR A 331 -9.60 -20.81 -27.79
N ASP A 332 -10.53 -20.73 -26.87
CA ASP A 332 -10.32 -20.03 -25.61
C ASP A 332 -9.78 -21.01 -24.55
N ASP A 333 -8.69 -20.64 -23.91
CA ASP A 333 -8.12 -21.39 -22.81
C ASP A 333 -8.72 -20.88 -21.48
N HIS A 334 -9.38 -21.77 -20.74
CA HIS A 334 -10.07 -21.45 -19.51
C HIS A 334 -9.35 -22.07 -18.32
N TYR A 335 -8.91 -21.23 -17.38
CA TYR A 335 -8.32 -21.66 -16.13
C TYR A 335 -9.14 -21.14 -14.95
N LYS A 336 -9.38 -21.98 -13.94
CA LYS A 336 -10.06 -21.62 -12.70
C LYS A 336 -9.35 -22.23 -11.50
N ASP A 337 -9.15 -21.42 -10.47
CA ASP A 337 -8.53 -21.84 -9.22
C ASP A 337 -9.36 -21.40 -8.02
N TYR A 338 -9.45 -22.26 -7.03
CA TYR A 338 -10.11 -22.03 -5.76
C TYR A 338 -9.11 -22.29 -4.65
N SER A 339 -8.92 -21.34 -3.78
CA SER A 339 -8.04 -21.47 -2.63
C SER A 339 -8.79 -21.27 -1.32
N ALA A 340 -8.47 -22.08 -0.32
CA ALA A 340 -8.95 -21.90 1.03
C ALA A 340 -7.86 -22.25 2.02
N GLY A 341 -7.77 -21.50 3.12
CA GLY A 341 -6.78 -21.71 4.15
C GLY A 341 -7.28 -21.28 5.52
N LEU A 342 -6.83 -21.98 6.56
CA LEU A 342 -7.05 -21.61 7.95
C LEU A 342 -5.73 -21.61 8.70
N LYS A 343 -5.44 -20.54 9.41
CA LYS A 343 -4.18 -20.34 10.16
C LYS A 343 -4.49 -19.87 11.57
N THR A 344 -3.79 -20.46 12.54
CA THR A 344 -3.76 -19.95 13.92
C THR A 344 -2.44 -19.25 14.16
N VAL A 345 -2.49 -18.02 14.65
CA VAL A 345 -1.30 -17.23 15.03
C VAL A 345 -1.33 -17.06 16.54
N MET A 346 -0.24 -17.45 17.19
CA MET A 346 0.00 -17.25 18.62
C MET A 346 1.18 -16.28 18.79
N ASN A 347 0.95 -15.19 19.55
CA ASN A 347 1.97 -14.17 19.86
C ASN A 347 2.48 -14.34 21.29
#